data_6b1c1435227b256b970d2164d8ef4b00
#
_entry.id   6b1c1435227b256b970d2164d8ef4b00
#
_cell.length_a   1.000
_cell.length_b   1.000
_cell.length_c   1.000
_cell.angle_alpha   90.00
_cell.angle_beta   90.00
_cell.angle_gamma   90.00
#
_symmetry.space_group_name_H-M   'P 1'
#
loop_
_entity.id
_entity.type
_entity.pdbx_description
1 polymer ?
#
loop_
_entity_poly.entity_id
_entity_poly.type
_entity_poly.pdbx_seq_one_letter_code
_entity_poly.pdbx_strand_id
1 'polypeptide(L)'
;MTGGTSGFGRRAVERLLRTRSEWRTILLARDPQRAGSLQAAAGGRVHVVPANLASLDSIDHACDEVVSLLGRDGIEALSLNAGVQGIGADSVSDDGYELTFAVNHLAHYAIAGRLAPHLQPRGRVVITGSEVHDPDAFCLMGIARATWQDPAELADARLSQMHMPAGVERGEARYSASKLLNVMHARLLARELPSVGVVSFNPSVVPGTDIARERNVVQQWLWKRLLPLLAPALPGVRSIDRSAADLLWLLTEADTFGHGGAYINGTREEPGSAESRDASKIARMRAVSERLIGQARQGRTKKRAAG
;
A
#
# COMPACT_ATOMS: atom_id res chain seq x y z
N MET A 1 -7.95 -6.35 3.41
CA MET A 1 -6.83 -5.46 3.78
C MET A 1 -5.51 -6.13 3.47
N THR A 2 -4.54 -5.41 2.87
CA THR A 2 -3.14 -5.82 2.79
C THR A 2 -2.34 -5.23 3.95
N GLY A 3 -1.23 -5.88 4.37
CA GLY A 3 -0.36 -5.37 5.45
C GLY A 3 -1.00 -5.35 6.85
N GLY A 4 -2.04 -6.15 7.09
CA GLY A 4 -2.72 -6.26 8.38
C GLY A 4 -2.06 -7.21 9.39
N THR A 5 -0.92 -7.83 9.05
CA THR A 5 -0.24 -8.82 9.90
C THR A 5 0.97 -8.26 10.67
N SER A 6 1.34 -7.00 10.45
CA SER A 6 2.46 -6.34 11.12
C SER A 6 2.24 -4.83 11.27
N GLY A 7 3.09 -4.17 12.06
CA GLY A 7 3.14 -2.73 12.23
C GLY A 7 1.79 -2.10 12.63
N PHE A 8 1.56 -0.88 12.14
CA PHE A 8 0.32 -0.15 12.44
C PHE A 8 -0.92 -0.76 11.77
N GLY A 9 -0.77 -1.47 10.63
CA GLY A 9 -1.88 -2.19 10.01
C GLY A 9 -2.44 -3.29 10.91
N ARG A 10 -1.56 -4.11 11.51
CA ARG A 10 -1.96 -5.11 12.51
C ARG A 10 -2.65 -4.44 13.72
N ARG A 11 -2.07 -3.36 14.21
CA ARG A 11 -2.63 -2.63 15.35
C ARG A 11 -4.01 -2.02 15.04
N ALA A 12 -4.24 -1.59 13.79
CA ALA A 12 -5.55 -1.13 13.34
C ALA A 12 -6.58 -2.28 13.37
N VAL A 13 -6.22 -3.48 12.89
CA VAL A 13 -7.08 -4.67 12.95
C VAL A 13 -7.38 -5.06 14.41
N GLU A 14 -6.38 -5.11 15.28
CA GLU A 14 -6.58 -5.38 16.72
C GLU A 14 -7.54 -4.40 17.36
N ARG A 15 -7.46 -3.13 17.00
CA ARG A 15 -8.34 -2.08 17.50
C ARG A 15 -9.75 -2.21 16.92
N LEU A 16 -9.89 -2.47 15.63
CA LEU A 16 -11.17 -2.72 14.97
C LEU A 16 -11.93 -3.85 15.66
N LEU A 17 -11.28 -4.99 15.89
CA LEU A 17 -11.90 -6.15 16.54
C LEU A 17 -12.40 -5.89 17.96
N ARG A 18 -11.78 -4.93 18.67
CA ARG A 18 -12.20 -4.54 20.03
C ARG A 18 -13.31 -3.51 20.03
N THR A 19 -13.36 -2.61 19.05
CA THR A 19 -14.26 -1.47 19.05
C THR A 19 -15.47 -1.61 18.14
N ARG A 20 -15.44 -2.57 17.19
CA ARG A 20 -16.46 -2.81 16.18
C ARG A 20 -16.78 -4.32 16.12
N SER A 21 -17.71 -4.77 16.92
CA SER A 21 -18.06 -6.19 17.03
C SER A 21 -18.71 -6.76 15.77
N GLU A 22 -19.38 -5.92 15.00
CA GLU A 22 -20.08 -6.24 13.75
C GLU A 22 -19.14 -6.43 12.55
N TRP A 23 -17.92 -5.94 12.63
CA TRP A 23 -16.98 -5.99 11.50
C TRP A 23 -16.30 -7.34 11.38
N ARG A 24 -16.24 -7.83 10.14
CA ARG A 24 -15.39 -8.94 9.72
C ARG A 24 -14.22 -8.40 8.90
N THR A 25 -13.08 -9.05 8.99
CA THR A 25 -11.85 -8.61 8.30
C THR A 25 -11.28 -9.75 7.48
N ILE A 26 -11.00 -9.51 6.21
CA ILE A 26 -10.24 -10.41 5.35
C ILE A 26 -8.85 -9.80 5.17
N LEU A 27 -7.81 -10.55 5.57
CA LEU A 27 -6.41 -10.16 5.46
C LEU A 27 -5.76 -10.90 4.30
N LEU A 28 -5.20 -10.15 3.36
CA LEU A 28 -4.33 -10.67 2.31
C LEU A 28 -2.90 -10.69 2.86
N ALA A 29 -2.32 -11.87 3.07
CA ALA A 29 -1.04 -12.03 3.74
C ALA A 29 -0.14 -13.07 3.05
N ARG A 30 1.15 -12.75 2.87
CA ARG A 30 2.14 -13.68 2.34
C ARG A 30 2.39 -14.87 3.27
N ASP A 31 2.37 -14.61 4.57
CA ASP A 31 2.52 -15.60 5.62
C ASP A 31 1.29 -15.58 6.54
N PRO A 32 0.31 -16.48 6.32
CA PRO A 32 -0.90 -16.57 7.13
C PRO A 32 -0.64 -16.83 8.61
N GLN A 33 0.45 -17.51 8.97
CA GLN A 33 0.76 -17.86 10.35
C GLN A 33 0.99 -16.62 11.23
N ARG A 34 1.46 -15.52 10.64
CA ARG A 34 1.62 -14.24 11.34
C ARG A 34 0.29 -13.64 11.83
N ALA A 35 -0.82 -14.08 11.31
CA ALA A 35 -2.15 -13.67 11.75
C ALA A 35 -2.78 -14.61 12.79
N GLY A 36 -2.13 -15.71 13.16
CA GLY A 36 -2.72 -16.74 14.02
C GLY A 36 -3.28 -16.21 15.34
N SER A 37 -2.55 -15.31 16.02
CA SER A 37 -3.06 -14.70 17.26
C SER A 37 -4.23 -13.74 17.03
N LEU A 38 -4.32 -13.07 15.87
CA LEU A 38 -5.48 -12.25 15.50
C LEU A 38 -6.71 -13.14 15.26
N GLN A 39 -6.52 -14.24 14.53
CA GLN A 39 -7.60 -15.21 14.27
C GLN A 39 -8.12 -15.84 15.57
N ALA A 40 -7.22 -16.26 16.46
CA ALA A 40 -7.57 -16.84 17.74
C ALA A 40 -8.39 -15.86 18.62
N ALA A 41 -8.01 -14.58 18.64
CA ALA A 41 -8.70 -13.54 19.42
C ALA A 41 -10.01 -13.04 18.78
N ALA A 42 -10.25 -13.34 17.51
CA ALA A 42 -11.31 -12.71 16.74
C ALA A 42 -12.66 -13.46 16.75
N GLY A 43 -12.75 -14.67 17.31
CA GLY A 43 -14.00 -15.44 17.32
C GLY A 43 -14.58 -15.67 15.92
N GLY A 44 -13.76 -15.99 14.92
CA GLY A 44 -14.20 -16.23 13.54
C GLY A 44 -14.33 -14.97 12.67
N ARG A 45 -14.12 -13.77 13.20
CA ARG A 45 -14.27 -12.51 12.45
C ARG A 45 -13.05 -12.13 11.60
N VAL A 46 -11.94 -12.89 11.66
CA VAL A 46 -10.74 -12.67 10.84
C VAL A 46 -10.51 -13.86 9.93
N HIS A 47 -10.58 -13.62 8.64
CA HIS A 47 -10.18 -14.57 7.60
C HIS A 47 -8.83 -14.14 7.03
N VAL A 48 -7.97 -15.12 6.75
CA VAL A 48 -6.65 -14.83 6.16
C VAL A 48 -6.55 -15.57 4.84
N VAL A 49 -6.38 -14.82 3.79
CA VAL A 49 -6.20 -15.33 2.43
C VAL A 49 -4.73 -15.21 2.07
N PRO A 50 -4.07 -16.33 1.70
CA PRO A 50 -2.70 -16.30 1.24
C PRO A 50 -2.55 -15.42 -0.01
N ALA A 51 -1.62 -14.45 0.03
CA ALA A 51 -1.38 -13.54 -1.08
C ALA A 51 0.07 -13.09 -1.13
N ASN A 52 0.78 -13.45 -2.18
CA ASN A 52 2.10 -12.91 -2.51
C ASN A 52 1.93 -11.68 -3.41
N LEU A 53 2.15 -10.47 -2.88
CA LEU A 53 2.03 -9.24 -3.65
C LEU A 53 3.12 -9.07 -4.73
N ALA A 54 4.13 -9.93 -4.73
CA ALA A 54 5.13 -10.00 -5.82
C ALA A 54 4.69 -10.93 -6.97
N SER A 55 3.44 -11.41 -6.98
CA SER A 55 2.90 -12.32 -8.00
C SER A 55 1.47 -11.93 -8.36
N LEU A 56 1.25 -11.46 -9.58
CA LEU A 56 -0.08 -11.14 -10.08
C LEU A 56 -1.00 -12.38 -10.16
N ASP A 57 -0.43 -13.58 -10.35
CA ASP A 57 -1.19 -14.83 -10.28
C ASP A 57 -1.73 -15.09 -8.87
N SER A 58 -0.87 -14.94 -7.86
CA SER A 58 -1.27 -15.05 -6.45
C SER A 58 -2.32 -14.01 -6.07
N ILE A 59 -2.22 -12.79 -6.59
CA ILE A 59 -3.20 -11.72 -6.37
C ILE A 59 -4.54 -12.08 -7.01
N ASP A 60 -4.56 -12.57 -8.24
CA ASP A 60 -5.79 -12.96 -8.92
C ASP A 60 -6.53 -14.07 -8.14
N HIS A 61 -5.82 -15.14 -7.72
CA HIS A 61 -6.39 -16.20 -6.88
C HIS A 61 -6.89 -15.68 -5.52
N ALA A 62 -6.10 -14.83 -4.87
CA ALA A 62 -6.49 -14.25 -3.60
C ALA A 62 -7.75 -13.36 -3.71
N CYS A 63 -7.89 -12.61 -4.80
CA CYS A 63 -9.10 -11.84 -5.05
C CYS A 63 -10.32 -12.73 -5.30
N ASP A 64 -10.16 -13.84 -6.04
CA ASP A 64 -11.24 -14.82 -6.24
C ASP A 64 -11.70 -15.44 -4.92
N GLU A 65 -10.76 -15.78 -4.04
CA GLU A 65 -11.07 -16.29 -2.69
C GLU A 65 -11.77 -15.22 -1.84
N VAL A 66 -11.31 -13.96 -1.88
CA VAL A 66 -12.00 -12.83 -1.20
C VAL A 66 -13.44 -12.73 -1.69
N VAL A 67 -13.69 -12.74 -2.99
CA VAL A 67 -15.04 -12.65 -3.56
C VAL A 67 -15.90 -13.83 -3.11
N SER A 68 -15.35 -15.03 -3.07
CA SER A 68 -16.04 -16.21 -2.54
C SER A 68 -16.43 -16.07 -1.06
N LEU A 69 -15.52 -15.51 -0.23
CA LEU A 69 -15.77 -15.27 1.20
C LEU A 69 -16.80 -14.17 1.48
N LEU A 70 -16.93 -13.19 0.57
CA LEU A 70 -17.93 -12.13 0.67
C LEU A 70 -19.35 -12.67 0.49
N GLY A 71 -19.55 -13.66 -0.36
CA GLY A 71 -20.87 -14.15 -0.70
C GLY A 71 -21.76 -13.07 -1.30
N ARG A 72 -22.82 -12.70 -0.57
CA ARG A 72 -23.72 -11.59 -0.96
C ARG A 72 -23.38 -10.26 -0.30
N ASP A 73 -22.45 -10.27 0.65
CA ASP A 73 -22.02 -9.06 1.32
C ASP A 73 -21.05 -8.28 0.41
N GLY A 74 -21.06 -6.99 0.51
CA GLY A 74 -20.09 -6.12 -0.17
C GLY A 74 -18.91 -5.78 0.74
N ILE A 75 -17.96 -5.07 0.18
CA ILE A 75 -16.80 -4.53 0.91
C ILE A 75 -17.13 -3.12 1.39
N GLU A 76 -17.20 -2.93 2.69
CA GLU A 76 -17.37 -1.59 3.29
C GLU A 76 -16.09 -0.77 3.27
N ALA A 77 -14.93 -1.43 3.49
CA ALA A 77 -13.65 -0.75 3.49
C ALA A 77 -12.53 -1.62 2.91
N LEU A 78 -11.82 -1.09 1.93
CA LEU A 78 -10.62 -1.69 1.31
C LEU A 78 -9.38 -0.91 1.73
N SER A 79 -8.47 -1.55 2.47
CA SER A 79 -7.19 -0.96 2.86
C SER A 79 -6.04 -1.58 2.08
N LEU A 80 -5.41 -0.78 1.23
CA LEU A 80 -4.24 -1.12 0.42
C LEU A 80 -3.00 -0.57 1.13
N ASN A 81 -2.54 -1.30 2.17
CA ASN A 81 -1.58 -0.75 3.14
C ASN A 81 -0.21 -1.42 3.10
N ALA A 82 -0.08 -2.63 2.56
CA ALA A 82 1.23 -3.30 2.49
C ALA A 82 2.28 -2.47 1.74
N GLY A 83 3.53 -2.66 2.10
CA GLY A 83 4.63 -2.01 1.39
C GLY A 83 5.97 -2.57 1.79
N VAL A 84 6.92 -2.48 0.87
CA VAL A 84 8.33 -2.83 1.06
C VAL A 84 9.20 -1.65 0.66
N GLN A 85 10.35 -1.55 1.28
CA GLN A 85 11.42 -0.65 0.85
C GLN A 85 12.64 -1.55 0.61
N GLY A 86 12.88 -1.89 -0.66
CA GLY A 86 14.09 -2.62 -1.05
C GLY A 86 15.30 -1.70 -0.98
N ILE A 87 16.27 -2.02 -0.12
CA ILE A 87 17.51 -1.25 0.03
C ILE A 87 18.62 -2.04 -0.65
N GLY A 88 19.07 -1.57 -1.82
CA GLY A 88 20.29 -2.04 -2.46
C GLY A 88 20.21 -3.32 -3.30
N ALA A 89 19.11 -4.06 -3.27
CA ALA A 89 18.94 -5.23 -4.10
C ALA A 89 18.11 -4.95 -5.35
N ASP A 90 18.60 -5.38 -6.51
CA ASP A 90 17.85 -5.35 -7.78
C ASP A 90 16.95 -6.59 -7.87
N SER A 91 16.01 -6.69 -6.91
CA SER A 91 15.07 -7.79 -6.84
C SER A 91 13.89 -7.57 -7.79
N VAL A 92 13.43 -8.66 -8.39
CA VAL A 92 12.28 -8.67 -9.28
C VAL A 92 11.15 -9.53 -8.69
N SER A 93 9.93 -9.21 -9.08
CA SER A 93 8.73 -9.99 -8.77
C SER A 93 8.68 -11.28 -9.60
N ASP A 94 7.74 -12.17 -9.30
CA ASP A 94 7.51 -13.40 -10.05
C ASP A 94 7.09 -13.11 -11.51
N ASP A 95 6.55 -11.92 -11.76
CA ASP A 95 6.17 -11.44 -13.10
C ASP A 95 7.32 -10.71 -13.82
N GLY A 96 8.52 -10.60 -13.20
CA GLY A 96 9.72 -9.98 -13.77
C GLY A 96 9.80 -8.46 -13.63
N TYR A 97 8.93 -7.83 -12.86
CA TYR A 97 8.95 -6.39 -12.59
C TYR A 97 9.81 -6.05 -11.37
N GLU A 98 10.35 -4.82 -11.30
CA GLU A 98 11.06 -4.34 -10.12
C GLU A 98 10.19 -4.52 -8.87
N LEU A 99 10.78 -5.06 -7.79
CA LEU A 99 10.04 -5.59 -6.66
C LEU A 99 9.27 -4.51 -5.88
N THR A 100 9.87 -3.34 -5.67
CA THR A 100 9.22 -2.25 -4.92
C THR A 100 8.03 -1.69 -5.69
N PHE A 101 8.19 -1.48 -6.99
CA PHE A 101 7.09 -1.08 -7.88
C PHE A 101 5.99 -2.14 -7.91
N ALA A 102 6.35 -3.41 -8.09
CA ALA A 102 5.39 -4.51 -8.16
C ALA A 102 4.55 -4.62 -6.88
N VAL A 103 5.18 -4.63 -5.70
CA VAL A 103 4.51 -4.82 -4.41
C VAL A 103 3.74 -3.58 -3.97
N ASN A 104 4.37 -2.39 -4.05
CA ASN A 104 3.78 -1.18 -3.48
C ASN A 104 2.69 -0.57 -4.36
N HIS A 105 2.82 -0.69 -5.69
CA HIS A 105 1.91 -0.06 -6.62
C HIS A 105 1.11 -1.06 -7.46
N LEU A 106 1.78 -1.89 -8.28
CA LEU A 106 1.10 -2.72 -9.28
C LEU A 106 0.14 -3.75 -8.65
N ALA A 107 0.56 -4.37 -7.54
CA ALA A 107 -0.27 -5.27 -6.75
C ALA A 107 -1.55 -4.58 -6.24
N HIS A 108 -1.40 -3.40 -5.67
CA HIS A 108 -2.54 -2.64 -5.16
C HIS A 108 -3.46 -2.14 -6.27
N TYR A 109 -2.89 -1.78 -7.41
CA TYR A 109 -3.66 -1.43 -8.61
C TYR A 109 -4.51 -2.62 -9.10
N ALA A 110 -3.89 -3.82 -9.17
CA ALA A 110 -4.59 -5.05 -9.56
C ALA A 110 -5.69 -5.44 -8.56
N ILE A 111 -5.41 -5.38 -7.24
CA ILE A 111 -6.39 -5.69 -6.17
C ILE A 111 -7.57 -4.70 -6.24
N ALA A 112 -7.30 -3.40 -6.36
CA ALA A 112 -8.34 -2.39 -6.47
C ALA A 112 -9.25 -2.65 -7.67
N GLY A 113 -8.68 -2.90 -8.85
CA GLY A 113 -9.45 -3.21 -10.06
C GLY A 113 -10.30 -4.47 -9.95
N ARG A 114 -9.80 -5.51 -9.26
CA ARG A 114 -10.54 -6.77 -9.05
C ARG A 114 -11.66 -6.63 -8.02
N LEU A 115 -11.43 -5.87 -6.96
CA LEU A 115 -12.37 -5.77 -5.83
C LEU A 115 -13.29 -4.55 -5.92
N ALA A 116 -13.03 -3.57 -6.78
CA ALA A 116 -13.88 -2.40 -6.97
C ALA A 116 -15.36 -2.73 -7.25
N PRO A 117 -15.71 -3.73 -8.09
CA PRO A 117 -17.11 -4.10 -8.33
C PRO A 117 -17.86 -4.62 -7.10
N HIS A 118 -17.13 -4.99 -6.05
CA HIS A 118 -17.68 -5.53 -4.81
C HIS A 118 -17.73 -4.51 -3.67
N LEU A 119 -17.29 -3.26 -3.91
CA LEU A 119 -17.41 -2.18 -2.95
C LEU A 119 -18.88 -1.78 -2.79
N GLN A 120 -19.31 -1.61 -1.55
CA GLN A 120 -20.65 -1.10 -1.26
C GLN A 120 -20.76 0.37 -1.67
N PRO A 121 -21.95 0.86 -2.02
CA PRO A 121 -22.22 2.29 -2.08
C PRO A 121 -21.85 2.95 -0.75
N ARG A 122 -21.12 4.07 -0.80
CA ARG A 122 -20.51 4.72 0.37
C ARG A 122 -19.43 3.89 1.09
N GLY A 123 -18.92 2.84 0.45
CA GLY A 123 -17.71 2.15 0.89
C GLY A 123 -16.48 3.04 0.85
N ARG A 124 -15.36 2.58 1.41
CA ARG A 124 -14.11 3.34 1.51
C ARG A 124 -12.94 2.59 0.93
N VAL A 125 -12.04 3.32 0.26
CA VAL A 125 -10.73 2.80 -0.15
C VAL A 125 -9.64 3.70 0.41
N VAL A 126 -8.73 3.10 1.18
CA VAL A 126 -7.58 3.80 1.76
C VAL A 126 -6.31 3.20 1.18
N ILE A 127 -5.56 3.99 0.41
CA ILE A 127 -4.28 3.59 -0.20
C ILE A 127 -3.14 4.25 0.59
N THR A 128 -2.23 3.45 1.14
CA THR A 128 -1.12 4.00 1.92
C THR A 128 -0.08 4.66 1.02
N GLY A 129 -0.05 5.99 1.09
CA GLY A 129 0.98 6.88 0.54
C GLY A 129 2.16 7.05 1.50
N SER A 130 2.81 8.21 1.44
CA SER A 130 3.86 8.70 2.36
C SER A 130 4.20 10.14 2.01
N GLU A 131 4.75 10.91 2.95
CA GLU A 131 5.28 12.26 2.70
C GLU A 131 6.43 12.29 1.69
N VAL A 132 7.15 11.19 1.51
CA VAL A 132 8.24 11.10 0.52
C VAL A 132 7.79 11.21 -0.94
N HIS A 133 6.46 11.14 -1.21
CA HIS A 133 5.90 11.39 -2.54
C HIS A 133 6.02 12.85 -2.98
N ASP A 134 6.24 13.77 -2.04
CA ASP A 134 6.29 15.19 -2.28
C ASP A 134 7.75 15.69 -2.16
N PRO A 135 8.35 16.23 -3.24
CA PRO A 135 9.71 16.74 -3.20
C PRO A 135 9.88 17.92 -2.24
N ASP A 136 8.83 18.67 -1.96
CA ASP A 136 8.85 19.86 -1.13
C ASP A 136 8.51 19.57 0.35
N ALA A 137 8.02 18.37 0.67
CA ALA A 137 7.69 18.00 2.04
C ALA A 137 8.96 17.82 2.90
N PHE A 138 8.89 18.16 4.17
CA PHE A 138 9.97 17.86 5.12
C PHE A 138 10.05 16.36 5.37
N CYS A 139 11.23 15.77 5.24
CA CYS A 139 11.50 14.36 5.55
C CYS A 139 12.59 14.26 6.62
N LEU A 140 12.20 13.95 7.84
CA LEU A 140 13.11 13.81 8.99
C LEU A 140 14.22 12.77 8.76
N MET A 141 13.91 11.72 8.02
CA MET A 141 14.84 10.59 7.80
C MET A 141 15.81 10.81 6.64
N GLY A 142 15.75 11.94 5.95
CA GLY A 142 16.59 12.23 4.78
C GLY A 142 16.39 11.24 3.62
N ILE A 143 15.27 10.52 3.58
CA ILE A 143 14.95 9.59 2.49
C ILE A 143 14.83 10.38 1.20
N ALA A 144 15.39 9.85 0.11
CA ALA A 144 15.28 10.44 -1.22
C ALA A 144 13.80 10.64 -1.59
N ARG A 145 13.48 11.85 -2.05
CA ARG A 145 12.11 12.21 -2.39
C ARG A 145 11.73 11.80 -3.79
N ALA A 146 10.43 11.64 -4.02
CA ALA A 146 9.96 11.29 -5.34
C ALA A 146 10.23 12.41 -6.34
N THR A 147 10.89 12.05 -7.42
CA THR A 147 10.81 12.76 -8.70
C THR A 147 9.95 11.92 -9.63
N TRP A 148 9.22 12.56 -10.54
CA TRP A 148 8.45 11.81 -11.52
C TRP A 148 9.37 10.91 -12.35
N GLN A 149 8.99 9.66 -12.44
CA GLN A 149 9.62 8.68 -13.33
C GLN A 149 8.52 7.93 -14.06
N ASP A 150 8.77 7.60 -15.32
CA ASP A 150 7.80 6.83 -16.10
C ASP A 150 7.58 5.46 -15.44
N PRO A 151 6.33 5.07 -15.15
CA PRO A 151 6.05 3.78 -14.53
C PRO A 151 6.57 2.56 -15.31
N ALA A 152 6.78 2.68 -16.63
CA ALA A 152 7.39 1.62 -17.42
C ALA A 152 8.90 1.46 -17.12
N GLU A 153 9.60 2.56 -16.87
CA GLU A 153 11.00 2.53 -16.45
C GLU A 153 11.13 2.03 -14.99
N LEU A 154 10.21 2.44 -14.11
CA LEU A 154 10.16 1.93 -12.74
C LEU A 154 9.93 0.43 -12.67
N ALA A 155 9.09 -0.11 -13.57
CA ALA A 155 8.80 -1.53 -13.63
C ALA A 155 9.98 -2.37 -14.14
N ASP A 156 10.88 -1.78 -14.94
CA ASP A 156 12.08 -2.45 -15.45
C ASP A 156 13.24 -2.25 -14.49
N ALA A 157 13.66 -3.32 -13.81
CA ALA A 157 14.76 -3.25 -12.84
C ALA A 157 16.08 -2.77 -13.47
N ARG A 158 16.32 -3.04 -14.75
CA ARG A 158 17.55 -2.62 -15.46
C ARG A 158 17.51 -1.14 -15.82
N LEU A 159 16.38 -0.66 -16.38
CA LEU A 159 16.24 0.75 -16.73
C LEU A 159 16.27 1.63 -15.48
N SER A 160 15.63 1.22 -14.40
CA SER A 160 15.68 1.94 -13.14
C SER A 160 17.09 2.00 -12.52
N GLN A 161 17.95 1.01 -12.80
CA GLN A 161 19.38 1.07 -12.42
C GLN A 161 20.15 2.15 -13.18
N MET A 162 19.82 2.38 -14.43
CA MET A 162 20.54 3.36 -15.27
C MET A 162 20.19 4.80 -14.93
N HIS A 163 18.96 5.05 -14.49
CA HIS A 163 18.44 6.41 -14.29
C HIS A 163 18.35 6.83 -12.83
N MET A 164 18.63 5.95 -11.88
CA MET A 164 18.59 6.22 -10.44
C MET A 164 19.98 6.17 -9.79
N PRO A 165 20.17 6.83 -8.63
CA PRO A 165 21.36 6.69 -7.82
C PRO A 165 21.69 5.22 -7.50
N ALA A 166 22.92 4.94 -7.07
CA ALA A 166 23.32 3.59 -6.71
C ALA A 166 23.00 3.23 -5.23
N GLY A 167 22.93 1.95 -4.92
CA GLY A 167 22.85 1.45 -3.55
C GLY A 167 21.56 1.84 -2.81
N VAL A 168 21.72 2.28 -1.56
CA VAL A 168 20.60 2.62 -0.65
C VAL A 168 19.70 3.72 -1.24
N GLU A 169 20.29 4.75 -1.86
CA GLU A 169 19.55 5.86 -2.47
C GLU A 169 18.62 5.39 -3.59
N ARG A 170 19.04 4.36 -4.35
CA ARG A 170 18.17 3.74 -5.39
C ARG A 170 16.93 3.12 -4.77
N GLY A 171 17.08 2.35 -3.71
CA GLY A 171 15.97 1.73 -3.00
C GLY A 171 15.00 2.78 -2.43
N GLU A 172 15.55 3.87 -1.90
CA GLU A 172 14.75 5.00 -1.41
C GLU A 172 14.01 5.74 -2.53
N ALA A 173 14.68 6.00 -3.66
CA ALA A 173 14.06 6.63 -4.84
C ALA A 173 12.92 5.78 -5.43
N ARG A 174 13.13 4.45 -5.57
CA ARG A 174 12.08 3.51 -6.00
C ARG A 174 10.89 3.50 -5.04
N TYR A 175 11.17 3.48 -3.73
CA TYR A 175 10.13 3.56 -2.72
C TYR A 175 9.33 4.86 -2.85
N SER A 176 10.00 6.01 -2.89
CA SER A 176 9.35 7.31 -2.99
C SER A 176 8.53 7.46 -4.28
N ALA A 177 9.07 7.00 -5.41
CA ALA A 177 8.32 6.95 -6.67
C ALA A 177 7.08 6.04 -6.56
N SER A 178 7.19 4.87 -5.93
CA SER A 178 6.03 3.99 -5.71
C SER A 178 4.94 4.66 -4.86
N LYS A 179 5.34 5.49 -3.89
CA LYS A 179 4.40 6.25 -3.04
C LYS A 179 3.73 7.40 -3.80
N LEU A 180 4.44 8.04 -4.73
CA LEU A 180 3.83 9.01 -5.65
C LEU A 180 2.75 8.33 -6.51
N LEU A 181 3.04 7.17 -7.08
CA LEU A 181 2.05 6.42 -7.86
C LEU A 181 0.83 6.01 -7.02
N ASN A 182 1.01 5.72 -5.73
CA ASN A 182 -0.12 5.40 -4.83
C ASN A 182 -1.03 6.61 -4.59
N VAL A 183 -0.47 7.82 -4.44
CA VAL A 183 -1.27 9.05 -4.34
C VAL A 183 -2.02 9.32 -5.64
N MET A 184 -1.36 9.15 -6.80
CA MET A 184 -1.99 9.27 -8.12
C MET A 184 -3.11 8.23 -8.31
N HIS A 185 -2.90 7.00 -7.86
CA HIS A 185 -3.90 5.93 -7.94
C HIS A 185 -5.14 6.26 -7.14
N ALA A 186 -5.01 6.81 -5.93
CA ALA A 186 -6.16 7.25 -5.14
C ALA A 186 -6.98 8.32 -5.90
N ARG A 187 -6.32 9.27 -6.55
CA ARG A 187 -6.98 10.31 -7.35
C ARG A 187 -7.68 9.75 -8.60
N LEU A 188 -7.06 8.78 -9.27
CA LEU A 188 -7.66 8.08 -10.40
C LEU A 188 -8.90 7.33 -9.95
N LEU A 189 -8.76 6.50 -8.93
CA LEU A 189 -9.82 5.62 -8.44
C LEU A 189 -11.02 6.40 -7.90
N ALA A 190 -10.79 7.55 -7.26
CA ALA A 190 -11.87 8.43 -6.81
C ALA A 190 -12.73 8.98 -7.96
N ARG A 191 -12.13 9.21 -9.12
CA ARG A 191 -12.85 9.64 -10.33
C ARG A 191 -13.64 8.49 -10.96
N GLU A 192 -13.12 7.28 -10.89
CA GLU A 192 -13.75 6.07 -11.44
C GLU A 192 -14.87 5.52 -10.55
N LEU A 193 -14.81 5.79 -9.24
CA LEU A 193 -15.74 5.29 -8.23
C LEU A 193 -16.41 6.44 -7.46
N PRO A 194 -17.28 7.25 -8.09
CA PRO A 194 -17.84 8.46 -7.47
C PRO A 194 -18.76 8.16 -6.26
N SER A 195 -19.25 6.94 -6.12
CA SER A 195 -20.05 6.48 -4.98
C SER A 195 -19.24 5.94 -3.81
N VAL A 196 -17.90 5.89 -3.94
CA VAL A 196 -16.97 5.34 -2.94
C VAL A 196 -16.04 6.45 -2.45
N GLY A 197 -15.80 6.50 -1.15
CA GLY A 197 -14.83 7.42 -0.56
C GLY A 197 -13.41 6.89 -0.76
N VAL A 198 -12.60 7.56 -1.59
CA VAL A 198 -11.21 7.13 -1.86
C VAL A 198 -10.23 8.19 -1.40
N VAL A 199 -9.23 7.78 -0.60
CA VAL A 199 -8.16 8.66 -0.12
C VAL A 199 -6.80 7.99 -0.16
N SER A 200 -5.75 8.78 -0.26
CA SER A 200 -4.37 8.34 0.02
C SER A 200 -3.99 8.73 1.43
N PHE A 201 -3.51 7.78 2.22
CA PHE A 201 -3.17 7.96 3.63
C PHE A 201 -1.66 8.01 3.87
N ASN A 202 -1.18 9.06 4.54
CA ASN A 202 0.17 9.11 5.07
C ASN A 202 0.16 8.80 6.58
N PRO A 203 0.76 7.66 6.99
CA PRO A 203 0.89 7.32 8.42
C PRO A 203 1.97 8.14 9.13
N SER A 204 2.70 9.02 8.41
CA SER A 204 3.95 9.66 8.84
C SER A 204 5.10 8.66 9.04
N VAL A 205 6.21 9.09 9.63
CA VAL A 205 7.31 8.18 10.03
C VAL A 205 6.85 7.38 11.23
N VAL A 206 6.73 6.06 11.09
CA VAL A 206 6.26 5.14 12.15
C VAL A 206 7.41 4.21 12.56
N PRO A 207 8.22 4.58 13.58
CA PRO A 207 9.29 3.74 14.09
C PRO A 207 8.75 2.43 14.66
N GLY A 208 9.59 1.37 14.61
CA GLY A 208 9.19 0.05 15.09
C GLY A 208 8.50 -0.83 14.05
N THR A 209 8.26 -0.33 12.84
CA THR A 209 7.70 -1.12 11.73
C THR A 209 8.81 -1.88 10.98
N ASP A 210 8.41 -2.91 10.20
CA ASP A 210 9.35 -3.74 9.43
C ASP A 210 9.94 -3.05 8.18
N ILE A 211 9.63 -1.78 7.93
CA ILE A 211 10.13 -1.05 6.76
C ILE A 211 11.67 -0.87 6.77
N ALA A 212 12.27 -0.86 7.96
CA ALA A 212 13.72 -0.74 8.12
C ALA A 212 14.45 -2.10 8.21
N ARG A 213 13.80 -3.21 7.85
CA ARG A 213 14.37 -4.57 8.02
C ARG A 213 15.67 -4.82 7.23
N GLU A 214 15.89 -4.09 6.12
CA GLU A 214 17.09 -4.22 5.28
C GLU A 214 18.22 -3.26 5.68
N ARG A 215 18.01 -2.42 6.71
CA ARG A 215 19.06 -1.54 7.24
C ARG A 215 20.03 -2.34 8.13
N ASN A 216 21.22 -1.76 8.43
CA ASN A 216 22.18 -2.41 9.29
C ASN A 216 21.64 -2.59 10.72
N VAL A 217 22.27 -3.51 11.51
CA VAL A 217 21.80 -3.91 12.85
C VAL A 217 21.65 -2.72 13.80
N VAL A 218 22.57 -1.75 13.75
CA VAL A 218 22.53 -0.55 14.61
C VAL A 218 21.34 0.33 14.24
N GLN A 219 21.13 0.57 12.94
CA GLN A 219 19.99 1.36 12.45
C GLN A 219 18.67 0.67 12.78
N GLN A 220 18.59 -0.67 12.64
CA GLN A 220 17.40 -1.44 13.04
C GLN A 220 17.14 -1.33 14.53
N TRP A 221 18.18 -1.39 15.37
CA TRP A 221 18.05 -1.25 16.82
C TRP A 221 17.55 0.14 17.20
N LEU A 222 18.15 1.20 16.65
CA LEU A 222 17.71 2.59 16.83
C LEU A 222 16.24 2.76 16.39
N TRP A 223 15.88 2.24 15.22
CA TRP A 223 14.53 2.29 14.68
C TRP A 223 13.49 1.58 15.57
N LYS A 224 13.84 0.42 16.11
CA LYS A 224 12.91 -0.42 16.88
C LYS A 224 12.86 -0.08 18.37
N ARG A 225 13.91 0.52 18.92
CA ARG A 225 14.04 0.71 20.38
C ARG A 225 14.08 2.17 20.81
N LEU A 226 14.85 3.01 20.15
CA LEU A 226 15.06 4.40 20.58
C LEU A 226 14.05 5.36 19.97
N LEU A 227 13.86 5.32 18.64
CA LEU A 227 12.95 6.22 17.94
C LEU A 227 11.49 6.14 18.42
N PRO A 228 10.92 4.98 18.77
CA PRO A 228 9.55 4.94 19.32
C PRO A 228 9.39 5.73 20.63
N LEU A 229 10.43 5.82 21.45
CA LEU A 229 10.43 6.58 22.71
C LEU A 229 10.49 8.09 22.45
N LEU A 230 11.16 8.51 21.38
CA LEU A 230 11.31 9.91 20.99
C LEU A 230 10.14 10.40 20.08
N ALA A 231 9.34 9.48 19.56
CA ALA A 231 8.26 9.79 18.61
C ALA A 231 7.33 10.93 19.07
N PRO A 232 6.92 11.03 20.35
CA PRO A 232 6.03 12.11 20.79
C PRO A 232 6.64 13.52 20.70
N ALA A 233 7.98 13.62 20.69
CA ALA A 233 8.72 14.88 20.67
C ALA A 233 9.21 15.30 19.29
N LEU A 234 9.14 14.40 18.29
CA LEU A 234 9.70 14.64 16.96
C LEU A 234 8.59 15.01 15.96
N PRO A 235 8.69 16.14 15.27
CA PRO A 235 7.72 16.51 14.23
C PRO A 235 7.77 15.50 13.08
N GLY A 236 6.60 15.14 12.53
CA GLY A 236 6.50 14.16 11.44
C GLY A 236 6.71 12.70 11.85
N VAL A 237 6.86 12.40 13.15
CA VAL A 237 6.95 11.05 13.69
C VAL A 237 5.69 10.70 14.46
N ARG A 238 5.16 9.50 14.27
CA ARG A 238 3.97 9.01 14.97
C ARG A 238 4.21 7.64 15.57
N SER A 239 3.54 7.39 16.70
CA SER A 239 3.53 6.04 17.27
C SER A 239 2.72 5.08 16.40
N ILE A 240 3.00 3.78 16.52
CA ILE A 240 2.22 2.71 15.87
C ILE A 240 0.74 2.83 16.24
N ASP A 241 0.43 3.12 17.51
CA ASP A 241 -0.94 3.24 18.00
C ASP A 241 -1.68 4.45 17.42
N ARG A 242 -0.98 5.57 17.20
CA ARG A 242 -1.58 6.76 16.58
C ARG A 242 -1.87 6.53 15.11
N SER A 243 -0.89 6.03 14.34
CA SER A 243 -1.10 5.76 12.90
C SER A 243 -2.14 4.65 12.68
N ALA A 244 -2.24 3.68 13.58
CA ALA A 244 -3.29 2.68 13.57
C ALA A 244 -4.69 3.27 13.84
N ALA A 245 -4.77 4.23 14.78
CA ALA A 245 -6.02 4.92 15.07
C ALA A 245 -6.48 5.80 13.89
N ASP A 246 -5.53 6.52 13.26
CA ASP A 246 -5.80 7.36 12.10
C ASP A 246 -6.27 6.51 10.90
N LEU A 247 -5.61 5.36 10.64
CA LEU A 247 -6.04 4.42 9.60
C LEU A 247 -7.44 3.86 9.88
N LEU A 248 -7.71 3.45 11.12
CA LEU A 248 -9.01 2.91 11.51
C LEU A 248 -10.11 3.96 11.33
N TRP A 249 -9.87 5.19 11.76
CA TRP A 249 -10.79 6.31 11.58
C TRP A 249 -11.13 6.53 10.10
N LEU A 250 -10.13 6.51 9.21
CA LEU A 250 -10.35 6.61 7.75
C LEU A 250 -11.19 5.46 7.19
N LEU A 251 -11.04 4.27 7.72
CA LEU A 251 -11.76 3.07 7.26
C LEU A 251 -13.20 3.00 7.79
N THR A 252 -13.50 3.62 8.94
CA THR A 252 -14.77 3.39 9.63
C THR A 252 -15.62 4.65 9.87
N GLU A 253 -15.01 5.83 10.00
CA GLU A 253 -15.69 7.02 10.50
C GLU A 253 -15.56 8.25 9.61
N ALA A 254 -14.38 8.45 8.99
CA ALA A 254 -14.12 9.66 8.22
C ALA A 254 -15.11 9.84 7.06
N ASP A 255 -15.59 11.05 6.87
CA ASP A 255 -16.27 11.42 5.63
C ASP A 255 -15.21 11.62 4.55
N THR A 256 -15.04 10.60 3.72
CA THR A 256 -14.08 10.61 2.60
C THR A 256 -14.73 10.88 1.25
N PHE A 257 -16.04 11.16 1.24
CA PHE A 257 -16.80 11.44 0.02
C PHE A 257 -16.55 12.87 -0.46
N GLY A 258 -16.49 13.03 -1.77
CA GLY A 258 -16.28 14.35 -2.37
C GLY A 258 -14.85 14.88 -2.32
N HIS A 259 -13.93 14.19 -1.67
CA HIS A 259 -12.52 14.60 -1.55
C HIS A 259 -11.64 14.27 -2.77
N GLY A 260 -12.19 13.64 -3.81
CA GLY A 260 -11.51 13.44 -5.09
C GLY A 260 -10.16 12.71 -5.03
N GLY A 261 -9.99 11.78 -4.09
CA GLY A 261 -8.72 11.07 -3.88
C GLY A 261 -7.70 11.89 -3.09
N ALA A 262 -8.18 12.66 -2.11
CA ALA A 262 -7.35 13.53 -1.27
C ALA A 262 -6.18 12.79 -0.60
N TYR A 263 -5.10 13.52 -0.38
CA TYR A 263 -3.98 13.06 0.41
C TYR A 263 -4.19 13.47 1.88
N ILE A 264 -4.26 12.48 2.75
CA ILE A 264 -4.55 12.66 4.19
C ILE A 264 -3.30 12.33 4.99
N ASN A 265 -2.73 13.34 5.63
CA ASN A 265 -1.60 13.19 6.56
C ASN A 265 -2.15 13.00 7.98
N GLY A 266 -2.19 11.74 8.42
CA GLY A 266 -2.90 11.36 9.64
C GLY A 266 -4.40 11.53 9.52
N THR A 267 -4.93 12.62 10.07
CA THR A 267 -6.35 13.00 9.97
C THR A 267 -6.57 14.35 9.28
N ARG A 268 -5.50 14.95 8.74
CA ARG A 268 -5.57 16.26 8.06
C ARG A 268 -5.44 16.08 6.57
N GLU A 269 -6.33 16.71 5.81
CA GLU A 269 -6.21 16.82 4.37
C GLU A 269 -5.08 17.80 4.01
N GLU A 270 -4.23 17.39 3.07
CA GLU A 270 -3.16 18.17 2.50
C GLU A 270 -3.22 18.08 0.96
N PRO A 271 -2.72 19.07 0.23
CA PRO A 271 -2.86 19.08 -1.23
C PRO A 271 -2.07 17.94 -1.91
N GLY A 272 -1.06 17.38 -1.23
CA GLY A 272 -0.07 16.49 -1.84
C GLY A 272 0.79 17.21 -2.87
N SER A 273 1.74 16.51 -3.51
CA SER A 273 2.66 17.10 -4.49
C SER A 273 1.96 17.59 -5.75
N ALA A 274 2.54 18.57 -6.43
CA ALA A 274 2.10 19.03 -7.75
C ALA A 274 2.08 17.87 -8.76
N GLU A 275 3.11 17.03 -8.73
CA GLU A 275 3.26 15.81 -9.54
C GLU A 275 2.06 14.87 -9.39
N SER A 276 1.59 14.66 -8.15
CA SER A 276 0.47 13.76 -7.87
C SER A 276 -0.87 14.24 -8.42
N ARG A 277 -0.97 15.52 -8.83
CA ARG A 277 -2.17 16.15 -9.40
C ARG A 277 -2.14 16.27 -10.92
N ASP A 278 -1.01 15.99 -11.54
CA ASP A 278 -0.83 16.08 -13.00
C ASP A 278 -1.66 15.01 -13.72
N ALA A 279 -2.66 15.47 -14.47
CA ALA A 279 -3.59 14.58 -15.17
C ALA A 279 -2.92 13.72 -16.24
N SER A 280 -1.88 14.24 -16.92
CA SER A 280 -1.15 13.50 -17.96
C SER A 280 -0.32 12.37 -17.36
N LYS A 281 0.31 12.61 -16.21
CA LYS A 281 1.08 11.62 -15.47
C LYS A 281 0.17 10.55 -14.85
N ILE A 282 -0.99 10.94 -14.32
CA ILE A 282 -2.01 9.99 -13.84
C ILE A 282 -2.49 9.09 -14.99
N ALA A 283 -2.78 9.66 -16.15
CA ALA A 283 -3.18 8.88 -17.33
C ALA A 283 -2.06 7.93 -17.80
N ARG A 284 -0.80 8.38 -17.77
CA ARG A 284 0.36 7.54 -18.08
C ARG A 284 0.52 6.39 -17.09
N MET A 285 0.42 6.66 -15.79
CA MET A 285 0.44 5.64 -14.73
C MET A 285 -0.64 4.58 -14.96
N ARG A 286 -1.88 5.01 -15.24
CA ARG A 286 -2.99 4.11 -15.60
C ARG A 286 -2.65 3.20 -16.76
N ALA A 287 -2.31 3.80 -17.92
CA ALA A 287 -2.05 3.06 -19.15
C ALA A 287 -0.93 2.03 -19.00
N VAL A 288 0.14 2.39 -18.27
CA VAL A 288 1.26 1.47 -18.01
C VAL A 288 0.82 0.34 -17.07
N SER A 289 0.15 0.64 -15.96
CA SER A 289 -0.28 -0.37 -14.99
C SER A 289 -1.23 -1.39 -15.62
N GLU A 290 -2.23 -0.94 -16.40
CA GLU A 290 -3.15 -1.80 -17.12
C GLU A 290 -2.43 -2.70 -18.15
N ARG A 291 -1.48 -2.12 -18.91
CA ARG A 291 -0.68 -2.87 -19.89
C ARG A 291 0.17 -3.94 -19.23
N LEU A 292 0.88 -3.62 -18.14
CA LEU A 292 1.76 -4.57 -17.44
C LEU A 292 0.97 -5.73 -16.84
N ILE A 293 -0.18 -5.45 -16.20
CA ILE A 293 -1.07 -6.49 -15.69
C ILE A 293 -1.59 -7.37 -16.82
N GLY A 294 -1.99 -6.77 -17.94
CA GLY A 294 -2.46 -7.50 -19.13
C GLY A 294 -1.38 -8.42 -19.71
N GLN A 295 -0.15 -7.93 -19.83
CA GLN A 295 0.99 -8.72 -20.33
C GLN A 295 1.30 -9.92 -19.42
N ALA A 296 1.34 -9.73 -18.11
CA ALA A 296 1.59 -10.82 -17.16
C ALA A 296 0.49 -11.90 -17.26
N ARG A 297 -0.78 -11.50 -17.35
CA ARG A 297 -1.91 -12.44 -17.48
C ARG A 297 -1.85 -13.22 -18.80
N GLN A 298 -1.56 -12.57 -19.93
CA GLN A 298 -1.41 -13.24 -21.23
C GLN A 298 -0.24 -14.20 -21.26
N GLY A 299 0.90 -13.83 -20.66
CA GLY A 299 2.07 -14.70 -20.55
C GLY A 299 1.78 -16.01 -19.81
N ARG A 300 0.97 -15.93 -18.73
CA ARG A 300 0.53 -17.11 -17.96
C ARG A 300 -0.38 -18.03 -18.78
N THR A 301 -1.36 -17.46 -19.47
CA THR A 301 -2.27 -18.24 -20.33
C THR A 301 -1.52 -19.02 -21.39
N LYS A 302 -0.52 -18.40 -22.04
CA LYS A 302 0.34 -19.07 -23.03
C LYS A 302 1.15 -20.21 -22.41
N LYS A 303 1.74 -20.02 -21.23
CA LYS A 303 2.49 -21.07 -20.52
C LYS A 303 1.60 -22.27 -20.13
N ARG A 304 0.39 -22.00 -19.62
CA ARG A 304 -0.58 -23.05 -19.29
C ARG A 304 -1.11 -23.83 -20.51
N ALA A 305 -1.15 -23.20 -21.68
CA ALA A 305 -1.58 -23.83 -22.92
C ALA A 305 -0.46 -24.63 -23.61
N ALA A 306 0.80 -24.40 -23.24
CA ALA A 306 1.98 -25.06 -23.83
C ALA A 306 2.55 -26.20 -22.99
N GLY A 307 2.08 -26.42 -21.77
CA GLY A 307 2.43 -27.52 -20.87
C GLY A 307 1.27 -28.48 -20.65
#